data_484063b4585d6fdd77b77d95d36c3c1a
#
_entry.id   484063b4585d6fdd77b77d95d36c3c1a
#
_cell.length_a   1.000
_cell.length_b   1.000
_cell.length_c   1.000
_cell.angle_alpha   90.00
_cell.angle_beta   90.00
_cell.angle_gamma   90.00
#
_symmetry.space_group_name_H-M   'P 1'
#
loop_
_entity.id
_entity.type
_entity.pdbx_description
1 polymer ?
#
loop_
_entity_poly.entity_id
_entity_poly.type
_entity_poly.pdbx_seq_one_letter_code
_entity_poly.pdbx_strand_id
1 'polypeptide(L)'
;IAATAQAMGIKSKLDVTPSLPLGSSDVNLLELVNAYSTVVNDGKAHEPVLVTRIIDRDGNEIFVAPSEQKQAIPYRSAYLVQQLLQGGLREPGGTSMSLWGYVGKFNDTEFGGKTGTSNNHSDAWFVGVSPKLVVGAWVGGEYRCIHFRTGALGQGSRTALPICGYFLESVLSDPAFKDYHGKFGKPKDESVSSSMYNCASYYRSRQDTDSVAVDSLARQEVEVMYDEQGNIIHHSKDENLHNENVPATDKTPAEATEPKKPEATETKKKKKPTYDDVYF
;
A
#
# COMPACT_ATOMS: atom_id res chain seq x y z
N ILE A 1 -15.60 -7.42 -11.52
CA ILE A 1 -14.30 -6.80 -11.17
C ILE A 1 -13.63 -6.26 -12.43
N ALA A 2 -13.29 -7.08 -13.45
CA ALA A 2 -12.64 -6.62 -14.69
C ALA A 2 -13.44 -5.52 -15.40
N ALA A 3 -14.74 -5.71 -15.61
CA ALA A 3 -15.61 -4.70 -16.23
C ALA A 3 -15.65 -3.38 -15.44
N THR A 4 -15.61 -3.44 -14.10
CA THR A 4 -15.55 -2.25 -13.25
C THR A 4 -14.22 -1.51 -13.43
N ALA A 5 -13.11 -2.24 -13.43
CA ALA A 5 -11.78 -1.67 -13.65
C ALA A 5 -11.67 -1.01 -15.04
N GLN A 6 -12.21 -1.66 -16.08
CA GLN A 6 -12.28 -1.10 -17.44
C GLN A 6 -13.15 0.17 -17.51
N ALA A 7 -14.30 0.17 -16.83
CA ALA A 7 -15.15 1.37 -16.75
C ALA A 7 -14.44 2.54 -16.04
N MET A 8 -13.54 2.25 -15.09
CA MET A 8 -12.73 3.25 -14.40
C MET A 8 -11.48 3.69 -15.18
N GLY A 9 -11.25 3.17 -16.38
CA GLY A 9 -10.18 3.62 -17.27
C GLY A 9 -8.99 2.68 -17.43
N ILE A 10 -9.02 1.46 -16.86
CA ILE A 10 -7.98 0.46 -17.09
C ILE A 10 -8.18 -0.12 -18.50
N LYS A 11 -7.22 0.10 -19.38
CA LYS A 11 -7.21 -0.39 -20.78
C LYS A 11 -6.29 -1.62 -20.95
N SER A 12 -5.35 -1.81 -20.04
CA SER A 12 -4.49 -2.99 -20.00
C SER A 12 -5.32 -4.27 -19.92
N LYS A 13 -4.82 -5.33 -20.55
CA LYS A 13 -5.46 -6.64 -20.50
C LYS A 13 -5.47 -7.18 -19.08
N LEU A 14 -6.64 -7.46 -18.56
CA LEU A 14 -6.80 -8.06 -17.22
C LEU A 14 -7.04 -9.56 -17.36
N ASP A 15 -6.25 -10.34 -16.67
CA ASP A 15 -6.45 -11.79 -16.56
C ASP A 15 -7.56 -12.07 -15.54
N VAL A 16 -8.68 -12.62 -16.03
CA VAL A 16 -9.87 -12.87 -15.19
C VAL A 16 -9.66 -14.15 -14.38
N THR A 17 -8.92 -14.04 -13.30
CA THR A 17 -8.62 -15.11 -12.35
C THR A 17 -9.17 -14.76 -10.96
N PRO A 18 -9.35 -15.73 -10.04
CA PRO A 18 -9.74 -15.45 -8.66
C PRO A 18 -8.79 -14.48 -7.92
N SER A 19 -7.53 -14.37 -8.35
CA SER A 19 -6.53 -13.48 -7.78
C SER A 19 -6.56 -12.06 -8.32
N LEU A 20 -7.36 -11.75 -9.34
CA LEU A 20 -7.47 -10.41 -9.92
C LEU A 20 -7.74 -9.31 -8.87
N PRO A 21 -8.63 -9.52 -7.87
CA PRO A 21 -8.86 -8.51 -6.83
C PRO A 21 -7.64 -8.21 -5.96
N LEU A 22 -6.66 -9.08 -5.95
CA LEU A 22 -5.40 -8.92 -5.21
C LEU A 22 -4.32 -8.20 -6.05
N GLY A 23 -4.64 -7.84 -7.31
CA GLY A 23 -3.72 -7.11 -8.18
C GLY A 23 -2.75 -8.01 -8.95
N SER A 24 -3.19 -9.20 -9.37
CA SER A 24 -2.34 -10.15 -10.11
C SER A 24 -2.09 -9.80 -11.57
N SER A 25 -2.81 -8.84 -12.15
CA SER A 25 -2.63 -8.39 -13.53
C SER A 25 -1.73 -7.18 -13.62
N ASP A 26 -0.89 -7.14 -14.65
CA ASP A 26 -0.06 -5.97 -14.95
C ASP A 26 -0.90 -4.84 -15.52
N VAL A 27 -0.68 -3.63 -15.02
CA VAL A 27 -1.38 -2.42 -15.45
C VAL A 27 -0.41 -1.27 -15.64
N ASN A 28 -0.79 -0.30 -16.44
CA ASN A 28 -0.04 0.93 -16.65
C ASN A 28 -0.25 1.90 -15.47
N LEU A 29 0.81 2.61 -15.06
CA LEU A 29 0.74 3.57 -13.95
C LEU A 29 -0.30 4.67 -14.21
N LEU A 30 -0.35 5.23 -15.41
CA LEU A 30 -1.30 6.29 -15.76
C LEU A 30 -2.75 5.79 -15.66
N GLU A 31 -3.02 4.58 -16.14
CA GLU A 31 -4.36 3.98 -16.06
C GLU A 31 -4.77 3.75 -14.60
N LEU A 32 -3.85 3.26 -13.76
CA LEU A 32 -4.14 3.04 -12.35
C LEU A 32 -4.42 4.35 -11.62
N VAL A 33 -3.59 5.37 -11.80
CA VAL A 33 -3.80 6.70 -11.20
C VAL A 33 -5.13 7.30 -11.68
N ASN A 34 -5.48 7.14 -12.98
CA ASN A 34 -6.76 7.59 -13.51
C ASN A 34 -7.95 6.83 -12.88
N ALA A 35 -7.83 5.53 -12.65
CA ALA A 35 -8.86 4.77 -11.95
C ALA A 35 -9.07 5.25 -10.51
N TYR A 36 -8.00 5.60 -9.79
CA TYR A 36 -8.10 6.23 -8.48
C TYR A 36 -8.71 7.64 -8.55
N SER A 37 -8.43 8.40 -9.62
CA SER A 37 -9.07 9.71 -9.82
C SER A 37 -10.59 9.58 -9.99
N THR A 38 -11.06 8.49 -10.63
CA THR A 38 -12.49 8.15 -10.72
C THR A 38 -13.10 7.98 -9.33
N VAL A 39 -12.40 7.33 -8.38
CA VAL A 39 -12.86 7.19 -7.00
C VAL A 39 -12.99 8.56 -6.32
N VAL A 40 -12.00 9.44 -6.49
CA VAL A 40 -11.99 10.78 -5.87
C VAL A 40 -13.01 11.70 -6.54
N ASN A 41 -13.30 11.49 -7.83
CA ASN A 41 -14.26 12.26 -8.62
C ASN A 41 -15.70 11.68 -8.55
N ASP A 42 -16.16 11.30 -7.36
CA ASP A 42 -17.52 10.82 -7.12
C ASP A 42 -17.94 9.62 -8.01
N GLY A 43 -16.99 8.82 -8.45
CA GLY A 43 -17.20 7.65 -9.31
C GLY A 43 -17.31 7.96 -10.79
N LYS A 44 -17.00 9.18 -11.20
CA LYS A 44 -17.03 9.62 -12.60
C LYS A 44 -15.65 9.46 -13.22
N ALA A 45 -15.54 8.61 -14.23
CA ALA A 45 -14.34 8.42 -15.03
C ALA A 45 -14.27 9.45 -16.17
N HIS A 46 -13.05 9.84 -16.51
CA HIS A 46 -12.73 10.62 -17.69
C HIS A 46 -11.42 10.11 -18.32
N GLU A 47 -11.22 10.42 -19.60
CA GLU A 47 -9.94 10.12 -20.23
C GLU A 47 -8.85 11.06 -19.73
N PRO A 48 -7.62 10.57 -19.49
CA PRO A 48 -6.50 11.43 -19.14
C PRO A 48 -6.21 12.47 -20.24
N VAL A 49 -6.14 13.74 -19.85
CA VAL A 49 -5.89 14.84 -20.78
C VAL A 49 -4.53 15.44 -20.49
N LEU A 50 -3.61 15.37 -21.46
CA LEU A 50 -2.27 15.98 -21.36
C LEU A 50 -2.23 17.41 -21.94
N VAL A 51 -3.03 17.67 -22.97
CA VAL A 51 -3.16 18.98 -23.62
C VAL A 51 -4.62 19.38 -23.60
N THR A 52 -4.94 20.43 -22.85
CA THR A 52 -6.33 20.89 -22.69
C THR A 52 -6.78 21.74 -23.87
N ARG A 53 -5.87 22.56 -24.46
CA ARG A 53 -6.19 23.48 -25.55
C ARG A 53 -4.94 23.81 -26.36
N ILE A 54 -5.10 23.94 -27.66
CA ILE A 54 -4.08 24.48 -28.56
C ILE A 54 -4.66 25.72 -29.24
N ILE A 55 -3.93 26.81 -29.17
CA ILE A 55 -4.30 28.09 -29.77
C ILE A 55 -3.21 28.47 -30.76
N ASP A 56 -3.57 28.95 -31.95
CA ASP A 56 -2.62 29.48 -32.91
C ASP A 56 -2.11 30.87 -32.50
N ARG A 57 -1.16 31.41 -33.29
CA ARG A 57 -0.60 32.73 -33.05
C ARG A 57 -1.60 33.90 -33.24
N ASP A 58 -2.70 33.63 -33.96
CA ASP A 58 -3.74 34.61 -34.25
C ASP A 58 -4.87 34.57 -33.23
N GLY A 59 -4.77 33.68 -32.22
CA GLY A 59 -5.73 33.51 -31.12
C GLY A 59 -6.87 32.53 -31.42
N ASN A 60 -6.84 31.80 -32.54
CA ASN A 60 -7.88 30.81 -32.87
C ASN A 60 -7.64 29.51 -32.15
N GLU A 61 -8.69 28.92 -31.61
CA GLU A 61 -8.62 27.59 -31.00
C GLU A 61 -8.53 26.51 -32.08
N ILE A 62 -7.37 25.82 -32.17
CA ILE A 62 -7.16 24.69 -33.09
C ILE A 62 -7.69 23.39 -32.50
N PHE A 63 -7.56 23.24 -31.15
CA PHE A 63 -7.95 22.03 -30.43
C PHE A 63 -8.43 22.38 -29.02
N VAL A 64 -9.51 21.74 -28.60
CA VAL A 64 -9.98 21.73 -27.22
C VAL A 64 -10.24 20.27 -26.83
N ALA A 65 -9.64 19.84 -25.72
CA ALA A 65 -9.84 18.48 -25.24
C ALA A 65 -11.29 18.25 -24.82
N PRO A 66 -11.88 17.08 -25.15
CA PRO A 66 -13.21 16.74 -24.66
C PRO A 66 -13.19 16.64 -23.13
N SER A 67 -14.25 17.18 -22.50
CA SER A 67 -14.43 17.15 -21.04
C SER A 67 -15.51 16.13 -20.61
N GLU A 68 -15.77 15.13 -21.42
CA GLU A 68 -16.80 14.13 -21.13
C GLU A 68 -16.42 13.28 -19.92
N GLN A 69 -17.38 13.13 -19.02
CA GLN A 69 -17.29 12.26 -17.85
C GLN A 69 -18.41 11.23 -17.89
N LYS A 70 -18.08 9.99 -17.50
CA LYS A 70 -19.05 8.89 -17.43
C LYS A 70 -19.09 8.32 -16.02
N GLN A 71 -20.28 8.07 -15.48
CA GLN A 71 -20.42 7.37 -14.21
C GLN A 71 -19.93 5.93 -14.38
N ALA A 72 -18.75 5.61 -13.81
CA ALA A 72 -18.13 4.29 -13.88
C ALA A 72 -18.53 3.40 -12.70
N ILE A 73 -18.64 3.99 -11.50
CA ILE A 73 -19.09 3.33 -10.28
C ILE A 73 -20.10 4.23 -9.56
N PRO A 74 -21.05 3.66 -8.80
CA PRO A 74 -21.99 4.44 -8.01
C PRO A 74 -21.25 5.38 -7.04
N TYR A 75 -21.79 6.58 -6.84
CA TYR A 75 -21.28 7.57 -5.88
C TYR A 75 -21.01 6.96 -4.50
N ARG A 76 -21.99 6.18 -3.98
CA ARG A 76 -21.86 5.48 -2.69
C ARG A 76 -20.61 4.60 -2.62
N SER A 77 -20.35 3.82 -3.68
CA SER A 77 -19.17 2.95 -3.74
C SER A 77 -17.88 3.76 -3.77
N ALA A 78 -17.83 4.84 -4.57
CA ALA A 78 -16.69 5.75 -4.63
C ALA A 78 -16.41 6.37 -3.25
N TYR A 79 -17.43 6.89 -2.58
CA TYR A 79 -17.30 7.47 -1.24
C TYR A 79 -16.77 6.45 -0.21
N LEU A 80 -17.32 5.24 -0.18
CA LEU A 80 -16.86 4.21 0.75
C LEU A 80 -15.39 3.82 0.49
N VAL A 81 -14.97 3.72 -0.78
CA VAL A 81 -13.56 3.46 -1.12
C VAL A 81 -12.68 4.63 -0.68
N GLN A 82 -13.10 5.89 -0.84
CA GLN A 82 -12.36 7.04 -0.30
C GLN A 82 -12.14 6.91 1.22
N GLN A 83 -13.16 6.49 1.99
CA GLN A 83 -13.03 6.28 3.43
C GLN A 83 -12.06 5.14 3.76
N LEU A 84 -12.09 4.03 3.01
CA LEU A 84 -11.14 2.93 3.17
C LEU A 84 -9.70 3.36 2.87
N LEU A 85 -9.48 4.18 1.86
CA LEU A 85 -8.16 4.73 1.53
C LEU A 85 -7.63 5.65 2.64
N GLN A 86 -8.51 6.45 3.28
CA GLN A 86 -8.15 7.25 4.44
C GLN A 86 -7.83 6.36 5.66
N GLY A 87 -8.54 5.25 5.82
CA GLY A 87 -8.26 4.24 6.85
C GLY A 87 -6.83 3.71 6.77
N GLY A 88 -6.28 3.53 5.57
CA GLY A 88 -4.89 3.13 5.36
C GLY A 88 -3.82 4.05 5.99
N LEU A 89 -4.19 5.30 6.31
CA LEU A 89 -3.34 6.27 7.02
C LEU A 89 -3.71 6.43 8.50
N ARG A 90 -4.94 6.12 8.89
CA ARG A 90 -5.48 6.43 10.23
C ARG A 90 -5.54 5.20 11.14
N GLU A 91 -5.82 4.04 10.57
CA GLU A 91 -6.02 2.82 11.35
C GLU A 91 -4.69 2.13 11.70
N PRO A 92 -4.57 1.56 12.91
CA PRO A 92 -3.40 0.78 13.30
C PRO A 92 -3.11 -0.34 12.30
N GLY A 93 -1.85 -0.47 11.89
CA GLY A 93 -1.43 -1.44 10.86
C GLY A 93 -1.67 -0.98 9.42
N GLY A 94 -2.14 0.24 9.21
CA GLY A 94 -2.29 0.82 7.88
C GLY A 94 -0.94 0.96 7.17
N THR A 95 -0.84 0.39 5.95
CA THR A 95 0.42 0.35 5.20
C THR A 95 0.85 1.70 4.61
N SER A 96 -0.02 2.70 4.66
CA SER A 96 0.23 4.06 4.15
C SER A 96 0.55 5.08 5.24
N MET A 97 0.65 4.67 6.51
CA MET A 97 0.88 5.56 7.65
C MET A 97 2.16 6.39 7.54
N SER A 98 3.20 5.86 6.90
CA SER A 98 4.47 6.60 6.69
C SER A 98 4.30 7.86 5.81
N LEU A 99 3.17 8.01 5.10
CA LEU A 99 2.86 9.23 4.37
C LEU A 99 2.75 10.46 5.29
N TRP A 100 2.35 10.26 6.55
CA TRP A 100 2.26 11.35 7.54
C TRP A 100 3.59 12.07 7.76
N GLY A 101 4.72 11.40 7.56
CA GLY A 101 6.05 12.02 7.63
C GLY A 101 6.25 13.18 6.63
N TYR A 102 5.50 13.19 5.54
CA TYR A 102 5.56 14.20 4.47
C TYR A 102 4.42 15.20 4.54
N VAL A 103 3.20 14.71 4.78
CA VAL A 103 1.98 15.52 4.65
C VAL A 103 1.35 15.93 5.99
N GLY A 104 1.87 15.45 7.11
CA GLY A 104 1.29 15.68 8.44
C GLY A 104 1.23 17.14 8.89
N LYS A 105 1.96 18.03 8.24
CA LYS A 105 1.91 19.48 8.48
C LYS A 105 0.71 20.18 7.84
N PHE A 106 0.01 19.55 6.89
CA PHE A 106 -1.12 20.13 6.16
C PHE A 106 -2.45 19.75 6.83
N ASN A 107 -2.84 20.50 7.87
CA ASN A 107 -4.04 20.24 8.66
C ASN A 107 -5.37 20.57 7.93
N ASP A 108 -5.30 21.30 6.85
CA ASP A 108 -6.42 21.71 6.00
C ASP A 108 -6.69 20.74 4.86
N THR A 109 -5.87 19.70 4.72
CA THR A 109 -5.96 18.71 3.64
C THR A 109 -6.08 17.31 4.23
N GLU A 110 -6.98 16.51 3.67
CA GLU A 110 -7.16 15.10 4.02
C GLU A 110 -6.51 14.20 2.95
N PHE A 111 -5.96 13.08 3.43
CA PHE A 111 -5.21 12.15 2.59
C PHE A 111 -5.72 10.73 2.77
N GLY A 112 -5.62 9.97 1.71
CA GLY A 112 -5.77 8.53 1.68
C GLY A 112 -4.66 7.90 0.83
N GLY A 113 -4.51 6.59 0.90
CA GLY A 113 -3.54 5.94 0.04
C GLY A 113 -3.55 4.43 0.15
N LYS A 114 -2.93 3.80 -0.86
CA LYS A 114 -2.77 2.34 -0.92
C LYS A 114 -1.39 1.99 -1.46
N THR A 115 -0.71 1.11 -0.75
CA THR A 115 0.53 0.48 -1.20
C THR A 115 0.23 -0.79 -1.99
N GLY A 116 1.11 -1.13 -2.91
CA GLY A 116 1.17 -2.43 -3.58
C GLY A 116 2.59 -2.99 -3.50
N THR A 117 2.71 -4.30 -3.35
CA THR A 117 4.01 -4.99 -3.34
C THR A 117 3.79 -6.38 -3.88
N SER A 118 4.55 -6.79 -4.90
CA SER A 118 4.56 -8.17 -5.37
C SER A 118 5.25 -9.09 -4.36
N ASN A 119 4.88 -10.38 -4.35
CA ASN A 119 5.37 -11.33 -3.35
C ASN A 119 6.90 -11.45 -3.31
N ASN A 120 7.56 -11.30 -4.46
CA ASN A 120 9.01 -11.33 -4.59
C ASN A 120 9.68 -9.95 -4.53
N HIS A 121 8.93 -8.89 -4.18
CA HIS A 121 9.43 -7.51 -4.12
C HIS A 121 10.00 -6.97 -5.46
N SER A 122 9.51 -7.47 -6.60
CA SER A 122 9.87 -6.94 -7.93
C SER A 122 9.11 -5.67 -8.27
N ASP A 123 7.91 -5.49 -7.69
CA ASP A 123 7.04 -4.34 -7.94
C ASP A 123 6.61 -3.71 -6.63
N ALA A 124 6.91 -2.45 -6.50
CA ALA A 124 6.51 -1.63 -5.38
C ALA A 124 5.67 -0.45 -5.88
N TRP A 125 4.44 -0.35 -5.41
CA TRP A 125 3.46 0.63 -5.82
C TRP A 125 2.99 1.48 -4.66
N PHE A 126 2.70 2.72 -4.95
CA PHE A 126 1.91 3.57 -4.07
C PHE A 126 1.01 4.49 -4.88
N VAL A 127 -0.25 4.60 -4.47
CA VAL A 127 -1.17 5.64 -4.95
C VAL A 127 -1.67 6.40 -3.74
N GLY A 128 -1.41 7.70 -3.73
CA GLY A 128 -1.89 8.65 -2.74
C GLY A 128 -3.03 9.49 -3.31
N VAL A 129 -4.03 9.77 -2.50
CA VAL A 129 -5.19 10.56 -2.89
C VAL A 129 -5.42 11.69 -1.89
N SER A 130 -5.80 12.85 -2.41
CA SER A 130 -6.45 13.93 -1.68
C SER A 130 -7.71 14.36 -2.43
N PRO A 131 -8.55 15.23 -1.91
CA PRO A 131 -9.79 15.62 -2.60
C PRO A 131 -9.61 16.18 -4.01
N LYS A 132 -8.42 16.72 -4.32
CA LYS A 132 -8.17 17.41 -5.59
C LYS A 132 -6.91 16.95 -6.33
N LEU A 133 -6.19 15.99 -5.76
CA LEU A 133 -4.94 15.51 -6.33
C LEU A 133 -4.78 14.01 -6.09
N VAL A 134 -4.48 13.27 -7.15
CA VAL A 134 -4.12 11.86 -7.10
C VAL A 134 -2.70 11.72 -7.62
N VAL A 135 -1.87 11.02 -6.87
CA VAL A 135 -0.46 10.79 -7.22
C VAL A 135 -0.16 9.31 -7.18
N GLY A 136 0.71 8.85 -8.06
CA GLY A 136 1.13 7.47 -8.07
C GLY A 136 2.59 7.31 -8.42
N ALA A 137 3.21 6.29 -7.86
CA ALA A 137 4.56 5.87 -8.22
C ALA A 137 4.67 4.35 -8.28
N TRP A 138 5.50 3.90 -9.19
CA TRP A 138 5.94 2.51 -9.30
C TRP A 138 7.47 2.46 -9.26
N VAL A 139 7.98 1.49 -8.53
CA VAL A 139 9.41 1.18 -8.46
C VAL A 139 9.59 -0.29 -8.74
N GLY A 140 10.38 -0.61 -9.74
CA GLY A 140 10.65 -1.98 -10.14
C GLY A 140 11.73 -2.04 -11.21
N GLY A 141 12.19 -3.23 -11.53
CA GLY A 141 13.09 -3.50 -12.64
C GLY A 141 12.34 -3.81 -13.93
N GLU A 142 13.04 -3.73 -15.06
CA GLU A 142 12.50 -4.11 -16.37
C GLU A 142 12.02 -5.57 -16.41
N TYR A 143 12.68 -6.43 -15.64
CA TYR A 143 12.34 -7.84 -15.51
C TYR A 143 12.06 -8.20 -14.06
N ARG A 144 11.10 -9.08 -13.80
CA ARG A 144 10.71 -9.51 -12.45
C ARG A 144 11.80 -10.29 -11.68
N CYS A 145 12.83 -10.74 -12.37
CA CYS A 145 14.02 -11.30 -11.71
C CYS A 145 14.90 -10.22 -11.05
N ILE A 146 14.69 -8.94 -11.40
CA ILE A 146 15.32 -7.81 -10.73
C ILE A 146 14.39 -7.39 -9.59
N HIS A 147 14.74 -7.76 -8.36
CA HIS A 147 13.89 -7.51 -7.20
C HIS A 147 14.72 -7.25 -5.94
N PHE A 148 14.09 -6.63 -4.96
CA PHE A 148 14.69 -6.47 -3.63
C PHE A 148 14.68 -7.80 -2.87
N ARG A 149 15.72 -8.07 -2.10
CA ARG A 149 15.82 -9.31 -1.33
C ARG A 149 14.88 -9.37 -0.12
N THR A 150 14.48 -8.23 0.41
CA THR A 150 13.66 -8.14 1.63
C THR A 150 12.56 -7.11 1.49
N GLY A 151 11.45 -7.31 2.21
CA GLY A 151 10.36 -6.33 2.32
C GLY A 151 10.82 -5.00 2.93
N ALA A 152 11.84 -5.00 3.77
CA ALA A 152 12.37 -3.76 4.37
C ALA A 152 12.86 -2.76 3.31
N LEU A 153 13.31 -3.26 2.14
CA LEU A 153 13.76 -2.44 1.02
C LEU A 153 12.75 -2.40 -0.13
N GLY A 154 11.97 -3.47 -0.34
CA GLY A 154 11.14 -3.64 -1.53
C GLY A 154 9.65 -3.37 -1.34
N GLN A 155 9.18 -2.99 -0.14
CA GLN A 155 7.78 -2.63 0.07
C GLN A 155 7.44 -1.27 -0.55
N GLY A 156 6.23 -1.14 -1.10
CA GLY A 156 5.71 0.11 -1.65
C GLY A 156 5.73 1.27 -0.66
N SER A 157 5.58 0.99 0.64
CA SER A 157 5.71 1.97 1.72
C SER A 157 7.15 2.49 1.91
N ARG A 158 8.16 1.79 1.41
CA ARG A 158 9.58 2.13 1.58
C ARG A 158 10.21 2.75 0.32
N THR A 159 9.63 2.50 -0.83
CA THR A 159 10.17 2.91 -2.15
C THR A 159 9.24 3.86 -2.88
N ALA A 160 8.07 3.42 -3.31
CA ALA A 160 7.13 4.21 -4.10
C ALA A 160 6.45 5.33 -3.28
N LEU A 161 6.07 5.06 -2.02
CA LEU A 161 5.41 6.05 -1.17
C LEU A 161 6.28 7.30 -0.91
N PRO A 162 7.59 7.21 -0.59
CA PRO A 162 8.43 8.39 -0.43
C PRO A 162 8.44 9.31 -1.64
N ILE A 163 8.45 8.76 -2.87
CA ILE A 163 8.41 9.55 -4.11
C ILE A 163 7.13 10.41 -4.14
N CYS A 164 5.98 9.79 -3.91
CA CYS A 164 4.70 10.50 -3.82
C CYS A 164 4.67 11.48 -2.63
N GLY A 165 5.26 11.09 -1.50
CA GLY A 165 5.33 11.91 -0.30
C GLY A 165 6.07 13.22 -0.53
N TYR A 166 7.28 13.17 -1.09
CA TYR A 166 8.06 14.37 -1.44
C TYR A 166 7.36 15.23 -2.47
N PHE A 167 6.72 14.62 -3.48
CA PHE A 167 5.97 15.35 -4.48
C PHE A 167 4.79 16.11 -3.83
N LEU A 168 3.99 15.43 -3.01
CA LEU A 168 2.86 16.06 -2.30
C LEU A 168 3.34 17.17 -1.37
N GLU A 169 4.41 16.93 -0.62
CA GLU A 169 5.01 17.96 0.25
C GLU A 169 5.43 19.19 -0.53
N SER A 170 6.08 19.02 -1.68
CA SER A 170 6.53 20.15 -2.54
C SER A 170 5.34 20.92 -3.09
N VAL A 171 4.36 20.23 -3.68
CA VAL A 171 3.18 20.88 -4.28
C VAL A 171 2.37 21.63 -3.23
N LEU A 172 2.07 20.99 -2.11
CA LEU A 172 1.22 21.59 -1.07
C LEU A 172 1.94 22.67 -0.22
N SER A 173 3.28 22.73 -0.29
CA SER A 173 4.04 23.82 0.34
C SER A 173 4.11 25.07 -0.53
N ASP A 174 3.82 24.97 -1.82
CA ASP A 174 3.90 26.08 -2.74
C ASP A 174 2.56 26.86 -2.79
N PRO A 175 2.55 28.16 -2.45
CA PRO A 175 1.34 28.99 -2.49
C PRO A 175 0.64 29.03 -3.86
N ALA A 176 1.36 28.77 -4.96
CA ALA A 176 0.78 28.69 -6.29
C ALA A 176 -0.23 27.55 -6.44
N PHE A 177 -0.10 26.51 -5.61
CA PHE A 177 -0.96 25.31 -5.64
C PHE A 177 -1.92 25.21 -4.45
N LYS A 178 -2.23 26.33 -3.77
CA LYS A 178 -3.16 26.38 -2.64
C LYS A 178 -4.54 25.76 -2.95
N ASP A 179 -4.95 25.78 -4.22
CA ASP A 179 -6.24 25.23 -4.65
C ASP A 179 -6.29 23.71 -4.61
N TYR A 180 -5.16 23.03 -4.47
CA TYR A 180 -5.10 21.58 -4.27
C TYR A 180 -5.36 21.13 -2.83
N HIS A 181 -5.35 22.06 -1.87
CA HIS A 181 -5.76 21.77 -0.50
C HIS A 181 -7.26 21.48 -0.41
N GLY A 182 -7.67 20.68 0.57
CA GLY A 182 -9.08 20.42 0.81
C GLY A 182 -9.36 19.18 1.64
N LYS A 183 -10.63 19.04 2.01
CA LYS A 183 -11.14 17.88 2.75
C LYS A 183 -12.13 17.10 1.90
N PHE A 184 -12.17 15.78 2.09
CA PHE A 184 -13.21 14.96 1.50
C PHE A 184 -14.57 15.39 2.04
N GLY A 185 -15.55 15.50 1.16
CA GLY A 185 -16.89 15.94 1.54
C GLY A 185 -17.59 14.95 2.48
N LYS A 186 -18.68 15.39 3.07
CA LYS A 186 -19.63 14.49 3.73
C LYS A 186 -20.38 13.66 2.68
N PRO A 187 -20.91 12.47 3.05
CA PRO A 187 -21.67 11.68 2.11
C PRO A 187 -22.91 12.47 1.63
N LYS A 188 -23.11 12.51 0.33
CA LYS A 188 -24.30 13.12 -0.31
C LYS A 188 -25.50 12.17 -0.30
N ASP A 189 -25.24 10.88 -0.03
CA ASP A 189 -26.21 9.80 0.00
C ASP A 189 -26.54 9.47 1.45
N GLU A 190 -27.77 9.71 1.88
CA GLU A 190 -28.26 9.46 3.24
C GLU A 190 -28.19 7.99 3.65
N SER A 191 -28.13 7.07 2.67
CA SER A 191 -27.94 5.64 2.94
C SER A 191 -26.54 5.29 3.44
N VAL A 192 -25.56 6.22 3.36
CA VAL A 192 -24.20 6.01 3.83
C VAL A 192 -24.09 6.42 5.30
N SER A 193 -24.03 5.44 6.18
CA SER A 193 -23.77 5.69 7.60
C SER A 193 -22.28 5.50 7.95
N SER A 194 -21.83 6.19 8.99
CA SER A 194 -20.45 6.08 9.48
C SER A 194 -20.08 4.66 9.95
N SER A 195 -21.07 3.85 10.34
CA SER A 195 -20.86 2.44 10.72
C SER A 195 -20.35 1.57 9.56
N MET A 196 -20.53 2.00 8.32
CA MET A 196 -20.06 1.24 7.13
C MET A 196 -18.55 1.32 6.92
N TYR A 197 -17.88 2.32 7.49
CA TYR A 197 -16.45 2.56 7.31
C TYR A 197 -15.70 2.85 8.61
N ASN A 198 -16.40 2.92 9.74
CA ASN A 198 -15.78 3.16 11.06
C ASN A 198 -15.55 1.84 11.78
N CYS A 199 -14.31 1.33 11.69
CA CYS A 199 -13.91 0.07 12.32
C CYS A 199 -13.99 0.13 13.87
N ALA A 200 -13.91 1.31 14.48
CA ALA A 200 -13.98 1.45 15.95
C ALA A 200 -15.31 0.96 16.54
N SER A 201 -16.42 1.05 15.80
CA SER A 201 -17.71 0.51 16.22
C SER A 201 -17.73 -1.02 16.18
N TYR A 202 -17.07 -1.62 15.18
CA TYR A 202 -16.94 -3.06 15.05
C TYR A 202 -16.09 -3.67 16.17
N TYR A 203 -14.97 -3.04 16.51
CA TYR A 203 -14.11 -3.51 17.61
C TYR A 203 -14.79 -3.36 18.98
N ARG A 204 -15.55 -2.29 19.21
CA ARG A 204 -16.32 -2.11 20.46
C ARG A 204 -17.40 -3.17 20.65
N SER A 205 -18.15 -3.51 19.60
CA SER A 205 -19.19 -4.56 19.69
C SER A 205 -18.64 -5.96 19.93
N ARG A 206 -17.36 -6.21 19.60
CA ARG A 206 -16.70 -7.48 19.89
C ARG A 206 -16.08 -7.57 21.29
N GLN A 207 -15.69 -6.43 21.87
CA GLN A 207 -15.19 -6.43 23.26
C GLN A 207 -16.26 -6.80 24.29
N ASP A 208 -17.54 -6.58 23.96
CA ASP A 208 -18.66 -6.96 24.83
C ASP A 208 -19.05 -8.45 24.70
N THR A 209 -18.58 -9.17 23.67
CA THR A 209 -18.97 -10.57 23.42
C THR A 209 -17.84 -11.58 23.63
N ASP A 210 -16.55 -11.19 23.52
CA ASP A 210 -15.43 -12.14 23.63
C ASP A 210 -14.18 -11.49 24.25
N SER A 211 -14.21 -11.29 25.55
CA SER A 211 -13.06 -10.75 26.28
C SER A 211 -11.87 -11.71 26.43
N VAL A 212 -11.92 -12.92 25.89
CA VAL A 212 -10.88 -13.96 26.07
C VAL A 212 -10.24 -14.47 24.77
N ALA A 213 -10.92 -14.44 23.64
CA ALA A 213 -10.45 -15.14 22.43
C ALA A 213 -9.74 -14.26 21.37
N VAL A 214 -9.91 -12.93 21.38
CA VAL A 214 -9.43 -12.05 20.30
C VAL A 214 -8.02 -11.51 20.52
N ASP A 215 -7.56 -11.47 21.77
CA ASP A 215 -6.23 -10.92 22.11
C ASP A 215 -5.07 -11.87 21.74
N SER A 216 -5.35 -13.17 21.56
CA SER A 216 -4.36 -14.17 21.16
C SER A 216 -4.13 -14.27 19.65
N LEU A 217 -5.14 -13.97 18.83
CA LEU A 217 -5.04 -14.06 17.36
C LEU A 217 -4.47 -12.77 16.71
N ALA A 218 -4.68 -11.62 17.34
CA ALA A 218 -4.16 -10.33 16.83
C ALA A 218 -2.68 -10.09 17.16
N ARG A 219 -2.07 -10.90 18.05
CA ARG A 219 -0.65 -10.81 18.42
C ARG A 219 0.25 -11.86 17.79
N GLN A 220 -0.28 -12.76 17.00
CA GLN A 220 0.55 -13.64 16.17
C GLN A 220 1.04 -12.82 14.96
N GLU A 221 2.09 -12.03 15.16
CA GLU A 221 3.01 -11.72 14.08
C GLU A 221 3.61 -13.06 13.64
N VAL A 222 3.10 -13.58 12.53
CA VAL A 222 3.70 -14.76 11.87
C VAL A 222 4.99 -14.25 11.25
N GLU A 223 6.07 -14.34 12.02
CA GLU A 223 7.41 -14.14 11.52
C GLU A 223 7.74 -15.32 10.61
N VAL A 224 7.51 -15.15 9.31
CA VAL A 224 7.84 -16.17 8.31
C VAL A 224 9.34 -16.16 8.12
N MET A 225 10.02 -17.14 8.73
CA MET A 225 11.44 -17.38 8.52
C MET A 225 11.65 -18.33 7.33
N TYR A 226 12.68 -18.04 6.54
CA TYR A 226 13.09 -18.88 5.41
C TYR A 226 14.43 -19.53 5.72
N ASP A 227 14.60 -20.83 5.32
CA ASP A 227 15.89 -21.50 5.35
C ASP A 227 16.83 -20.97 4.26
N GLU A 228 18.09 -21.42 4.28
CA GLU A 228 19.11 -21.02 3.29
C GLU A 228 18.75 -21.45 1.85
N GLN A 229 17.79 -22.34 1.67
CA GLN A 229 17.25 -22.79 0.40
C GLN A 229 15.96 -22.07 -0.01
N GLY A 230 15.45 -21.12 0.82
CA GLY A 230 14.26 -20.32 0.52
C GLY A 230 12.93 -20.99 0.85
N ASN A 231 12.93 -22.08 1.65
CA ASN A 231 11.71 -22.73 2.11
C ASN A 231 11.20 -22.08 3.40
N ILE A 232 9.89 -22.05 3.57
CA ILE A 232 9.24 -21.48 4.76
C ILE A 232 9.46 -22.43 5.96
N ILE A 233 10.09 -21.94 7.02
CA ILE A 233 10.20 -22.64 8.31
C ILE A 233 9.04 -22.15 9.18
N HIS A 234 8.05 -23.02 9.43
CA HIS A 234 7.01 -22.75 10.42
C HIS A 234 7.52 -23.05 11.82
N HIS A 235 7.69 -22.02 12.64
CA HIS A 235 7.77 -22.17 14.09
C HIS A 235 6.39 -21.92 14.70
N SER A 236 5.67 -22.99 15.04
CA SER A 236 4.57 -22.91 15.99
C SER A 236 5.18 -22.96 17.39
N LYS A 237 5.12 -21.86 18.14
CA LYS A 237 5.31 -21.87 19.60
C LYS A 237 4.00 -22.32 20.25
N ASP A 238 3.69 -23.58 20.15
CA ASP A 238 2.70 -24.25 21.00
C ASP A 238 3.39 -25.40 21.75
N GLU A 239 4.09 -25.05 22.80
CA GLU A 239 4.30 -25.96 23.92
C GLU A 239 3.09 -25.80 24.85
N ASN A 240 2.07 -26.60 24.65
CA ASN A 240 1.15 -27.16 25.67
C ASN A 240 -0.15 -27.68 25.04
N LEU A 241 -0.14 -28.91 24.60
CA LEU A 241 -1.35 -29.77 24.60
C LEU A 241 -0.93 -31.23 24.63
N HIS A 242 -1.00 -31.76 25.85
CA HIS A 242 -1.27 -33.12 26.30
C HIS A 242 -0.98 -34.31 25.38
N ASN A 243 0.10 -35.02 25.71
CA ASN A 243 0.16 -36.38 26.24
C ASN A 243 -1.09 -37.25 25.98
N GLU A 244 -0.95 -38.22 25.05
CA GLU A 244 -1.45 -39.58 25.23
C GLU A 244 -0.76 -40.57 24.27
N ASN A 245 0.02 -41.47 24.89
CA ASN A 245 0.34 -42.85 24.52
C ASN A 245 0.73 -43.27 23.09
N VAL A 246 2.05 -43.49 22.89
CA VAL A 246 2.56 -44.63 22.09
C VAL A 246 3.89 -45.12 22.72
N PRO A 247 4.17 -46.44 22.80
CA PRO A 247 5.14 -47.04 23.71
C PRO A 247 6.60 -46.99 23.22
N ALA A 248 7.48 -47.02 24.20
CA ALA A 248 8.94 -46.98 24.11
C ALA A 248 9.51 -48.14 23.27
N THR A 249 10.51 -47.80 22.41
CA THR A 249 11.58 -48.73 22.09
C THR A 249 12.92 -48.07 22.34
N ASP A 250 13.63 -48.78 23.18
CA ASP A 250 14.97 -48.61 23.71
C ASP A 250 16.06 -48.44 22.63
N LYS A 251 16.98 -47.47 22.79
CA LYS A 251 18.39 -47.62 22.47
C LYS A 251 19.24 -46.45 23.04
N THR A 252 20.22 -46.87 23.79
CA THR A 252 21.23 -46.20 24.60
C THR A 252 22.20 -45.25 23.81
N PRO A 253 22.91 -44.32 24.50
CA PRO A 253 23.50 -43.12 23.90
C PRO A 253 24.96 -43.33 23.49
N ALA A 254 25.39 -42.49 22.51
CA ALA A 254 26.81 -42.30 22.20
C ALA A 254 27.22 -40.88 22.60
N GLU A 255 28.36 -40.77 23.29
CA GLU A 255 29.06 -39.60 23.75
C GLU A 255 29.30 -38.58 22.64
N ALA A 256 29.04 -37.32 22.89
CA ALA A 256 29.48 -36.18 22.08
C ALA A 256 30.38 -35.23 22.88
N THR A 257 31.57 -35.07 22.40
CA THR A 257 32.63 -34.16 22.85
C THR A 257 32.27 -32.70 22.63
N GLU A 258 32.56 -31.86 23.64
CA GLU A 258 32.45 -30.39 23.58
C GLU A 258 33.35 -29.75 22.50
N PRO A 259 32.92 -28.76 21.75
CA PRO A 259 33.84 -27.88 21.00
C PRO A 259 34.16 -26.60 21.75
N LYS A 260 35.44 -26.27 21.71
CA LYS A 260 36.11 -25.11 22.31
C LYS A 260 35.61 -23.79 21.77
N LYS A 261 35.49 -22.81 22.67
CA LYS A 261 35.20 -21.39 22.47
C LYS A 261 36.29 -20.71 21.61
N PRO A 262 35.97 -19.92 20.57
CA PRO A 262 36.97 -19.08 19.92
C PRO A 262 37.18 -17.74 20.64
N GLU A 263 38.40 -17.29 20.62
CA GLU A 263 38.89 -16.02 21.19
C GLU A 263 38.29 -14.80 20.45
N ALA A 264 38.12 -13.73 21.24
CA ALA A 264 37.62 -12.44 20.77
C ALA A 264 38.68 -11.71 19.93
N THR A 265 38.35 -11.39 18.70
CA THR A 265 39.14 -10.49 17.84
C THR A 265 38.51 -9.09 17.88
N GLU A 266 39.33 -8.09 18.27
CA GLU A 266 38.96 -6.67 18.29
C GLU A 266 38.53 -6.18 16.90
N THR A 267 37.29 -5.73 16.73
CA THR A 267 36.80 -5.07 15.53
C THR A 267 36.95 -3.56 15.63
N LYS A 268 37.81 -2.99 14.79
CA LYS A 268 37.96 -1.54 14.55
C LYS A 268 36.62 -0.94 14.10
N LYS A 269 36.18 0.10 14.82
CA LYS A 269 35.00 0.93 14.46
C LYS A 269 35.20 1.55 13.06
N LYS A 270 34.38 1.16 12.08
CA LYS A 270 34.25 1.86 10.80
C LYS A 270 33.43 3.13 10.99
N LYS A 271 33.96 4.27 10.51
CA LYS A 271 33.25 5.54 10.40
C LYS A 271 32.04 5.40 9.46
N LYS A 272 30.92 6.04 9.82
CA LYS A 272 29.76 6.18 8.91
C LYS A 272 30.18 7.02 7.69
N PRO A 273 29.78 6.64 6.47
CA PRO A 273 30.01 7.46 5.29
C PRO A 273 29.19 8.76 5.38
N THR A 274 29.78 9.86 4.96
CA THR A 274 29.16 11.15 4.76
C THR A 274 28.60 11.25 3.35
N TYR A 275 27.69 12.22 3.12
CA TYR A 275 26.89 12.39 1.90
C TYR A 275 27.71 12.55 0.61
N ASP A 276 29.00 12.83 0.68
CA ASP A 276 29.91 13.06 -0.44
C ASP A 276 30.56 11.80 -1.02
N ASP A 277 30.29 10.62 -0.47
CA ASP A 277 30.92 9.34 -0.87
C ASP A 277 30.09 8.53 -1.87
N VAL A 278 29.03 9.10 -2.45
CA VAL A 278 28.14 8.40 -3.38
C VAL A 278 28.07 9.12 -4.72
N TYR A 279 29.15 9.09 -5.47
CA TYR A 279 29.13 9.27 -6.92
C TYR A 279 30.07 8.29 -7.59
N PHE A 280 29.47 7.51 -8.49
CA PHE A 280 29.86 6.51 -9.48
C PHE A 280 29.60 5.07 -9.10
#